data_52063bb8e2f974830b1019bb5c666101
#
_entry.id   52063bb8e2f974830b1019bb5c666101
#
_cell.length_a   1.000
_cell.length_b   1.000
_cell.length_c   1.000
_cell.angle_alpha   90.00
_cell.angle_beta   90.00
_cell.angle_gamma   90.00
#
_symmetry.space_group_name_H-M   'P 1'
#
loop_
_entity.id
_entity.type
_entity.pdbx_description
1 polymer ?
#
loop_
_entity_poly.entity_id
_entity_poly.type
_entity_poly.pdbx_seq_one_letter_code
_entity_poly.pdbx_strand_id
1 'polypeptide(L)'
;MKPHTKYIGGIYMARPVREELTTKQIQCISELIMKDITGKTNEQIAEEVGINLATLYRWRKNKLFNERLTAEAEELQKSYLADTYCQLRKIINNPKSAPAHKIKAIELFLKNQGRLKDVQENKVDVSVNADADEVLKRLGI
;
A
#
# COMPACT_ATOMS: atom_id res chain seq x y z
N MET A 1 -21.60 28.25 -16.55
CA MET A 1 -22.20 28.92 -15.39
C MET A 1 -21.06 29.34 -14.45
N LYS A 2 -20.81 30.67 -14.36
CA LYS A 2 -19.72 31.19 -13.51
C LYS A 2 -20.14 31.06 -12.04
N PRO A 3 -19.27 30.63 -11.14
CA PRO A 3 -19.63 30.58 -9.73
C PRO A 3 -19.78 31.98 -9.18
N HIS A 4 -20.95 32.27 -8.60
CA HIS A 4 -21.21 33.55 -7.92
C HIS A 4 -20.28 33.67 -6.70
N THR A 5 -19.29 34.54 -6.81
CA THR A 5 -18.47 34.98 -5.69
C THR A 5 -19.28 36.01 -4.92
N LYS A 6 -19.78 35.70 -3.73
CA LYS A 6 -20.38 36.66 -2.83
C LYS A 6 -19.28 37.53 -2.23
N TYR A 7 -19.26 38.82 -2.59
CA TYR A 7 -18.46 39.84 -1.92
C TYR A 7 -19.18 40.29 -0.64
N ILE A 8 -18.59 40.10 0.49
CA ILE A 8 -19.00 40.74 1.75
C ILE A 8 -17.74 41.39 2.33
N GLY A 9 -17.68 42.72 2.23
CA GLY A 9 -16.76 43.54 3.01
C GLY A 9 -15.26 43.33 2.79
N GLY A 10 -14.78 43.29 1.53
CA GLY A 10 -13.34 43.39 1.23
C GLY A 10 -12.42 42.27 1.69
N ILE A 11 -12.95 41.21 2.28
CA ILE A 11 -12.17 40.01 2.71
C ILE A 11 -12.42 38.90 1.69
N TYR A 12 -11.36 38.44 1.02
CA TYR A 12 -11.40 37.21 0.23
C TYR A 12 -11.66 36.04 1.15
N MET A 13 -12.89 35.58 1.28
CA MET A 13 -13.17 34.32 1.90
C MET A 13 -12.61 33.21 1.00
N ALA A 14 -11.55 32.58 1.43
CA ALA A 14 -11.10 31.32 0.84
C ALA A 14 -12.29 30.36 0.79
N ARG A 15 -12.51 29.69 -0.36
CA ARG A 15 -13.55 28.66 -0.43
C ARG A 15 -13.37 27.71 0.75
N PRO A 16 -14.43 27.40 1.50
CA PRO A 16 -14.32 26.44 2.57
C PRO A 16 -13.72 25.14 2.00
N VAL A 17 -12.68 24.65 2.64
CA VAL A 17 -12.10 23.35 2.32
C VAL A 17 -13.23 22.35 2.48
N ARG A 18 -13.60 21.66 1.41
CA ARG A 18 -14.63 20.63 1.48
C ARG A 18 -14.05 19.51 2.36
N GLU A 19 -14.69 19.27 3.47
CA GLU A 19 -14.34 18.16 4.40
C GLU A 19 -14.82 16.81 3.87
N GLU A 20 -15.62 16.79 2.80
CA GLU A 20 -16.21 15.58 2.23
C GLU A 20 -15.87 15.45 0.75
N LEU A 21 -15.72 14.19 0.32
CA LEU A 21 -15.52 13.86 -1.10
C LEU A 21 -16.83 13.95 -1.87
N THR A 22 -16.75 14.42 -3.10
CA THR A 22 -17.89 14.45 -4.02
C THR A 22 -18.21 13.04 -4.53
N THR A 23 -19.44 12.80 -4.98
CA THR A 23 -19.86 11.53 -5.60
C THR A 23 -18.91 11.09 -6.72
N LYS A 24 -18.48 12.02 -7.59
CA LYS A 24 -17.52 11.72 -8.66
C LYS A 24 -16.14 11.31 -8.14
N GLN A 25 -15.70 11.89 -7.02
CA GLN A 25 -14.43 11.48 -6.39
C GLN A 25 -14.53 10.08 -5.81
N ILE A 26 -15.64 9.74 -5.17
CA ILE A 26 -15.90 8.40 -4.64
C ILE A 26 -15.95 7.37 -5.77
N GLN A 27 -16.67 7.67 -6.85
CA GLN A 27 -16.71 6.81 -8.04
C GLN A 27 -15.30 6.62 -8.64
N CYS A 28 -14.53 7.69 -8.76
CA CYS A 28 -13.15 7.62 -9.24
C CYS A 28 -12.26 6.75 -8.35
N ILE A 29 -12.43 6.79 -7.03
CA ILE A 29 -11.71 5.94 -6.08
C ILE A 29 -12.04 4.47 -6.35
N SER A 30 -13.31 4.11 -6.48
CA SER A 30 -13.74 2.73 -6.76
C SER A 30 -13.12 2.20 -8.07
N GLU A 31 -13.10 2.99 -9.13
CA GLU A 31 -12.47 2.61 -10.40
C GLU A 31 -10.94 2.46 -10.28
N LEU A 32 -10.28 3.35 -9.54
CA LEU A 32 -8.84 3.30 -9.32
C LEU A 32 -8.41 2.06 -8.53
N ILE A 33 -9.19 1.62 -7.55
CA ILE A 33 -8.92 0.42 -6.75
C ILE A 33 -9.01 -0.83 -7.61
N MET A 34 -9.97 -0.88 -8.52
CA MET A 34 -10.20 -2.02 -9.41
C MET A 34 -9.33 -1.98 -10.68
N LYS A 35 -8.50 -0.96 -10.84
CA LYS A 35 -7.72 -0.71 -12.06
C LYS A 35 -6.89 -1.90 -12.50
N ASP A 36 -6.19 -2.56 -11.57
CA ASP A 36 -5.30 -3.70 -11.88
C ASP A 36 -6.09 -4.94 -12.32
N ILE A 37 -7.33 -5.08 -11.85
CA ILE A 37 -8.22 -6.18 -12.20
C ILE A 37 -8.92 -5.91 -13.53
N THR A 38 -9.36 -4.67 -13.74
CA THR A 38 -10.10 -4.27 -14.94
C THR A 38 -9.19 -3.96 -16.13
N GLY A 39 -7.90 -3.71 -15.89
CA GLY A 39 -6.93 -3.30 -16.92
C GLY A 39 -7.16 -1.89 -17.47
N LYS A 40 -8.04 -1.08 -16.85
CA LYS A 40 -8.36 0.26 -17.31
C LYS A 40 -7.18 1.22 -17.17
N THR A 41 -7.03 2.12 -18.14
CA THR A 41 -6.08 3.24 -18.05
C THR A 41 -6.68 4.41 -17.24
N ASN A 42 -5.84 5.34 -16.82
CA ASN A 42 -6.32 6.54 -16.12
C ASN A 42 -7.22 7.41 -17.02
N GLU A 43 -6.97 7.40 -18.33
CA GLU A 43 -7.78 8.11 -19.35
C GLU A 43 -9.19 7.52 -19.39
N GLN A 44 -9.30 6.18 -19.45
CA GLN A 44 -10.57 5.47 -19.46
C GLN A 44 -11.36 5.69 -18.17
N ILE A 45 -10.70 5.68 -17.01
CA ILE A 45 -11.33 5.97 -15.72
C ILE A 45 -11.84 7.42 -15.70
N ALA A 46 -11.04 8.38 -16.18
CA ALA A 46 -11.45 9.78 -16.23
C ALA A 46 -12.68 9.99 -17.13
N GLU A 47 -12.72 9.32 -18.29
CA GLU A 47 -13.83 9.35 -19.22
C GLU A 47 -15.11 8.76 -18.60
N GLU A 48 -15.04 7.58 -17.97
CA GLU A 48 -16.18 6.91 -17.32
C GLU A 48 -16.77 7.74 -16.17
N VAL A 49 -15.91 8.39 -15.38
CA VAL A 49 -16.33 9.29 -14.29
C VAL A 49 -16.84 10.63 -14.82
N GLY A 50 -16.59 10.92 -16.11
CA GLY A 50 -16.98 12.19 -16.75
C GLY A 50 -16.18 13.38 -16.21
N ILE A 51 -14.85 13.22 -16.12
CA ILE A 51 -13.89 14.23 -15.68
C ILE A 51 -12.73 14.33 -16.68
N ASN A 52 -11.99 15.42 -16.63
CA ASN A 52 -10.75 15.54 -17.38
C ASN A 52 -9.61 14.79 -16.65
N LEU A 53 -8.71 14.17 -17.39
CA LEU A 53 -7.54 13.47 -16.87
C LEU A 53 -6.70 14.35 -15.92
N ALA A 54 -6.52 15.64 -16.23
CA ALA A 54 -5.83 16.59 -15.36
C ALA A 54 -6.55 16.75 -14.00
N THR A 55 -7.88 16.61 -13.97
CA THR A 55 -8.66 16.64 -12.73
C THR A 55 -8.40 15.41 -11.88
N LEU A 56 -8.31 14.23 -12.50
CA LEU A 56 -7.95 12.99 -11.82
C LEU A 56 -6.57 13.12 -11.16
N TYR A 57 -5.56 13.59 -11.88
CA TYR A 57 -4.22 13.80 -11.32
C TYR A 57 -4.19 14.84 -10.19
N ARG A 58 -5.02 15.89 -10.28
CA ARG A 58 -5.17 16.88 -9.21
C ARG A 58 -5.81 16.26 -7.97
N TRP A 59 -6.82 15.39 -8.12
CA TRP A 59 -7.42 14.67 -6.99
C TRP A 59 -6.44 13.74 -6.30
N ARG A 60 -5.58 13.04 -7.05
CA ARG A 60 -4.52 12.20 -6.50
C ARG A 60 -3.43 12.96 -5.72
N LYS A 61 -3.39 14.28 -5.81
CA LYS A 61 -2.56 15.14 -4.95
C LYS A 61 -3.29 15.63 -3.69
N ASN A 62 -4.60 15.38 -3.59
CA ASN A 62 -5.39 15.78 -2.45
C ASN A 62 -5.27 14.75 -1.33
N LYS A 63 -4.98 15.22 -0.10
CA LYS A 63 -4.79 14.36 1.08
C LYS A 63 -6.04 13.52 1.38
N LEU A 64 -7.22 14.15 1.46
CA LEU A 64 -8.48 13.48 1.77
C LEU A 64 -8.83 12.39 0.75
N PHE A 65 -8.58 12.66 -0.54
CA PHE A 65 -8.80 11.69 -1.62
C PHE A 65 -7.88 10.47 -1.46
N ASN A 66 -6.58 10.69 -1.16
CA ASN A 66 -5.62 9.61 -1.00
C ASN A 66 -5.88 8.77 0.27
N GLU A 67 -6.25 9.42 1.37
CA GLU A 67 -6.61 8.71 2.60
C GLU A 67 -7.80 7.77 2.37
N ARG A 68 -8.83 8.25 1.67
CA ARG A 68 -9.99 7.43 1.32
C ARG A 68 -9.64 6.30 0.35
N LEU A 69 -8.84 6.59 -0.69
CA LEU A 69 -8.36 5.60 -1.65
C LEU A 69 -7.59 4.48 -0.94
N THR A 70 -6.68 4.83 -0.03
CA THR A 70 -5.89 3.85 0.73
C THR A 70 -6.79 3.01 1.64
N ALA A 71 -7.70 3.63 2.38
CA ALA A 71 -8.60 2.92 3.29
C ALA A 71 -9.49 1.90 2.54
N GLU A 72 -10.05 2.27 1.40
CA GLU A 72 -10.86 1.36 0.59
C GLU A 72 -10.03 0.25 -0.08
N ALA A 73 -8.80 0.55 -0.51
CA ALA A 73 -7.89 -0.45 -1.04
C ALA A 73 -7.49 -1.48 0.03
N GLU A 74 -7.22 -1.05 1.26
CA GLU A 74 -6.95 -1.94 2.39
C GLU A 74 -8.15 -2.83 2.73
N GLU A 75 -9.37 -2.28 2.71
CA GLU A 75 -10.58 -3.05 2.97
C GLU A 75 -10.81 -4.12 1.89
N LEU A 76 -10.58 -3.78 0.63
CA LEU A 76 -10.63 -4.74 -0.47
C LEU A 76 -9.60 -5.86 -0.30
N GLN A 77 -8.35 -5.53 0.07
CA GLN A 77 -7.31 -6.52 0.34
C GLN A 77 -7.68 -7.47 1.47
N LYS A 78 -8.29 -6.97 2.55
CA LYS A 78 -8.78 -7.81 3.64
C LYS A 78 -9.85 -8.80 3.16
N SER A 79 -10.72 -8.42 2.23
CA SER A 79 -11.73 -9.33 1.68
C SER A 79 -11.13 -10.50 0.91
N TYR A 80 -9.96 -10.31 0.26
CA TYR A 80 -9.24 -11.38 -0.45
C TYR A 80 -8.41 -12.30 0.46
N LEU A 81 -8.25 -11.97 1.74
CA LEU A 81 -7.42 -12.74 2.65
C LEU A 81 -7.91 -14.19 2.79
N ALA A 82 -9.22 -14.39 2.90
CA ALA A 82 -9.82 -15.71 3.00
C ALA A 82 -9.53 -16.56 1.75
N ASP A 83 -9.65 -15.96 0.57
CA ASP A 83 -9.36 -16.64 -0.70
C ASP A 83 -7.87 -16.98 -0.82
N THR A 84 -7.00 -16.10 -0.38
CA THR A 84 -5.55 -16.34 -0.33
C THR A 84 -5.24 -17.56 0.55
N TYR A 85 -5.82 -17.67 1.73
CA TYR A 85 -5.67 -18.86 2.57
C TYR A 85 -6.22 -20.12 1.91
N CYS A 86 -7.33 -20.04 1.19
CA CYS A 86 -7.85 -21.16 0.42
C CYS A 86 -6.88 -21.61 -0.66
N GLN A 87 -6.24 -20.70 -1.38
CA GLN A 87 -5.24 -21.03 -2.40
C GLN A 87 -3.98 -21.67 -1.79
N LEU A 88 -3.48 -21.15 -0.68
CA LEU A 88 -2.37 -21.76 0.05
C LEU A 88 -2.69 -23.21 0.47
N ARG A 89 -3.88 -23.46 1.03
CA ARG A 89 -4.32 -24.83 1.38
C ARG A 89 -4.43 -25.74 0.16
N LYS A 90 -4.89 -25.25 -0.99
CA LYS A 90 -4.92 -26.03 -2.23
C LYS A 90 -3.53 -26.45 -2.66
N ILE A 91 -2.52 -25.58 -2.56
CA ILE A 91 -1.13 -25.90 -2.90
C ILE A 91 -0.58 -26.96 -1.94
N ILE A 92 -0.80 -26.80 -0.64
CA ILE A 92 -0.32 -27.70 0.40
C ILE A 92 -0.91 -29.11 0.25
N ASN A 93 -2.22 -29.20 -0.01
CA ASN A 93 -2.96 -30.47 -0.08
C ASN A 93 -2.92 -31.14 -1.46
N ASN A 94 -2.44 -30.46 -2.50
CA ASN A 94 -2.38 -31.04 -3.84
C ASN A 94 -1.24 -32.08 -3.92
N PRO A 95 -1.56 -33.37 -4.15
CA PRO A 95 -0.55 -34.42 -4.26
C PRO A 95 0.45 -34.19 -5.43
N LYS A 96 0.03 -33.46 -6.46
CA LYS A 96 0.85 -33.14 -7.63
C LYS A 96 1.74 -31.90 -7.46
N SER A 97 1.58 -31.14 -6.39
CA SER A 97 2.45 -29.98 -6.11
C SER A 97 3.85 -30.44 -5.75
N ALA A 98 4.86 -29.81 -6.36
CA ALA A 98 6.25 -30.07 -5.99
C ALA A 98 6.51 -29.80 -4.49
N PRO A 99 7.34 -30.61 -3.82
CA PRO A 99 7.63 -30.45 -2.38
C PRO A 99 8.10 -29.04 -2.03
N ALA A 100 8.91 -28.39 -2.88
CA ALA A 100 9.38 -27.03 -2.67
C ALA A 100 8.23 -26.01 -2.61
N HIS A 101 7.22 -26.16 -3.45
CA HIS A 101 6.05 -25.27 -3.45
C HIS A 101 5.20 -25.46 -2.18
N LYS A 102 5.06 -26.72 -1.72
CA LYS A 102 4.35 -27.02 -0.45
C LYS A 102 5.06 -26.39 0.74
N ILE A 103 6.38 -26.57 0.84
CA ILE A 103 7.20 -25.99 1.91
C ILE A 103 7.07 -24.47 1.89
N LYS A 104 7.17 -23.85 0.71
CA LYS A 104 7.03 -22.39 0.59
C LYS A 104 5.64 -21.87 0.98
N ALA A 105 4.59 -22.60 0.60
CA ALA A 105 3.22 -22.24 1.00
C ALA A 105 3.01 -22.37 2.52
N ILE A 106 3.55 -23.41 3.15
CA ILE A 106 3.52 -23.59 4.61
C ILE A 106 4.30 -22.48 5.30
N GLU A 107 5.50 -22.16 4.82
CA GLU A 107 6.33 -21.07 5.34
C GLU A 107 5.57 -19.72 5.32
N LEU A 108 4.99 -19.36 4.18
CA LEU A 108 4.21 -18.13 4.03
C LEU A 108 3.00 -18.10 4.96
N PHE A 109 2.29 -19.23 5.10
CA PHE A 109 1.17 -19.34 6.03
C PHE A 109 1.61 -19.12 7.48
N LEU A 110 2.70 -19.77 7.92
CA LEU A 110 3.20 -19.64 9.28
C LEU A 110 3.78 -18.26 9.56
N LYS A 111 4.44 -17.62 8.59
CA LYS A 111 4.91 -16.22 8.71
C LYS A 111 3.75 -15.26 8.89
N ASN A 112 2.69 -15.41 8.10
CA ASN A 112 1.50 -14.57 8.23
C ASN A 112 0.81 -14.74 9.60
N GLN A 113 0.87 -15.94 10.19
CA GLN A 113 0.37 -16.20 11.55
C GLN A 113 1.33 -15.73 12.66
N GLY A 114 2.46 -15.12 12.32
CA GLY A 114 3.47 -14.67 13.28
C GLY A 114 4.20 -15.82 13.99
N ARG A 115 4.07 -17.06 13.50
CA ARG A 115 4.70 -18.26 14.09
C ARG A 115 6.10 -18.52 13.56
N LEU A 116 6.46 -17.95 12.41
CA LEU A 116 7.81 -17.91 11.86
C LEU A 116 8.24 -16.45 11.74
N LYS A 117 9.29 -16.11 12.48
CA LYS A 117 9.98 -14.82 12.29
C LYS A 117 11.00 -14.98 11.18
N ASP A 118 11.12 -13.98 10.31
CA ASP A 118 12.30 -13.88 9.47
C ASP A 118 13.48 -13.64 10.39
N VAL A 119 14.32 -14.65 10.57
CA VAL A 119 15.64 -14.47 11.12
C VAL A 119 16.41 -13.73 10.03
N GLN A 120 16.37 -12.39 10.05
CA GLN A 120 17.42 -11.64 9.43
C GLN A 120 18.67 -12.01 10.22
N GLU A 121 19.54 -12.84 9.64
CA GLU A 121 20.93 -12.87 10.05
C GLU A 121 21.45 -11.43 9.80
N ASN A 122 21.33 -10.59 10.81
CA ASN A 122 22.19 -9.45 10.94
C ASN A 122 23.58 -10.08 11.06
N LYS A 123 24.27 -10.25 9.93
CA LYS A 123 25.71 -10.28 9.93
C LYS A 123 26.12 -8.92 10.49
N VAL A 124 26.22 -8.87 11.80
CA VAL A 124 27.00 -7.86 12.47
C VAL A 124 28.40 -8.12 11.94
N ASP A 125 28.84 -7.39 10.94
CA ASP A 125 30.23 -7.21 10.64
C ASP A 125 30.81 -6.59 11.91
N VAL A 126 31.17 -7.44 12.84
CA VAL A 126 32.12 -7.12 13.89
C VAL A 126 33.44 -6.97 13.15
N SER A 127 33.61 -5.78 12.56
CA SER A 127 34.96 -5.31 12.26
C SER A 127 35.64 -5.17 13.62
N VAL A 128 36.24 -6.24 14.06
CA VAL A 128 37.19 -6.23 15.18
C VAL A 128 38.44 -5.54 14.67
N ASN A 129 38.33 -4.21 14.53
CA ASN A 129 39.48 -3.32 14.55
C ASN A 129 39.88 -3.05 16.02
N ALA A 130 39.94 -4.13 16.80
CA ALA A 130 40.76 -4.10 17.99
C ALA A 130 42.18 -4.33 17.48
N ASP A 131 42.94 -3.26 17.46
CA ASP A 131 44.38 -3.33 17.23
C ASP A 131 44.93 -4.38 18.20
N ALA A 132 45.34 -5.54 17.68
CA ALA A 132 45.79 -6.68 18.51
C ALA A 132 46.92 -6.26 19.44
N ASP A 133 47.71 -5.24 19.02
CA ASP A 133 48.79 -4.63 19.80
C ASP A 133 48.26 -3.83 21.02
N GLU A 134 47.09 -3.23 20.94
CA GLU A 134 46.49 -2.53 22.09
C GLU A 134 45.94 -3.49 23.15
N VAL A 135 45.42 -4.61 22.71
CA VAL A 135 44.94 -5.68 23.62
C VAL A 135 46.12 -6.37 24.32
N LEU A 136 47.19 -6.67 23.60
CA LEU A 136 48.43 -7.25 24.17
C LEU A 136 49.06 -6.30 25.18
N LYS A 137 49.15 -4.99 24.93
CA LYS A 137 49.63 -3.96 25.86
C LYS A 137 48.80 -3.89 27.15
N ARG A 138 47.47 -4.09 27.07
CA ARG A 138 46.58 -4.07 28.24
C ARG A 138 46.74 -5.35 29.09
N LEU A 139 47.15 -6.45 28.49
CA LEU A 139 47.39 -7.72 29.17
C LEU A 139 48.77 -7.87 29.74
N GLY A 140 49.68 -6.88 29.51
CA GLY A 140 51.03 -6.89 30.08
C GLY A 140 51.95 -7.96 29.49
N ILE A 141 51.66 -8.39 28.23
CA ILE A 141 52.46 -9.40 27.52
C ILE A 141 53.22 -8.72 26.39
#